data_d2ea4d34d2f4cd1de76c50ff409e7a06
#
_entry.id   d2ea4d34d2f4cd1de76c50ff409e7a06
#
_cell.length_a   1.000
_cell.length_b   1.000
_cell.length_c   1.000
_cell.angle_alpha   90.00
_cell.angle_beta   90.00
_cell.angle_gamma   90.00
#
_symmetry.space_group_name_H-M   'P 1'
#
loop_
_entity.id
_entity.type
_entity.pdbx_description
1 polymer ?
#
loop_
_entity_poly.entity_id
_entity_poly.type
_entity_poly.pdbx_seq_one_letter_code
_entity_poly.pdbx_strand_id
1 'polypeptide(L)'
;MKTLAFNPYLPQWEHIPDGEPRVFGDRVYIYGSHDEDDGQEFCLLDYVCWSAPVDDLGNWKYEGVIYRKEQEPLQQNKSIPGIPDRMAQGLPHLLFAPDVVQGRDGRYYLYYSMDFSNMISVAVCDTPGGQYEFLSHVKRADGTRPEGIQWFDPGVLCDESGVYLYMGSAPEVRFPEMGDAPIPGGMGVRLADDMHTIIGEPFVCANGIETCKGTSYEEHPFYEASSMRHFGDWYYHIYSSLQGHELCYGMGKSPEGPFAYKGVLVSNADLGRAENTQPRNYLGNNHGSIAKIGEKYYIFYHRHTHGGQFSRQACADELTMNPDGTFSQAEITSCGLNGGPLPATHTYPAAIACCLMGPDRETMGMLPLKPENGPKNPIPYHTGAKNEFAEGGYRSWIENLRPGAVFGFKYLDFGDSASHLTMTLRGTGAVSLRLDDPDSGEVAALSVDSGAWAAVSADFKPITGVHAVYFSVIGSADDKIACTDFQFH
;
A
#
# COMPACT_ATOMS: atom_id res chain seq x y z
N MET A 1 -14.06 11.91 21.81
CA MET A 1 -13.94 12.58 20.48
C MET A 1 -13.22 11.57 19.60
N LYS A 2 -13.75 11.23 18.44
CA LYS A 2 -13.13 10.26 17.52
C LYS A 2 -11.78 10.79 17.09
N THR A 3 -10.76 9.93 17.07
CA THR A 3 -9.43 10.27 16.55
C THR A 3 -9.49 10.46 15.03
N LEU A 4 -8.84 11.48 14.49
CA LEU A 4 -8.75 11.67 13.04
C LEU A 4 -7.89 10.56 12.42
N ALA A 5 -8.38 9.99 11.33
CA ALA A 5 -7.74 8.89 10.62
C ALA A 5 -7.43 9.30 9.17
N PHE A 6 -6.29 9.90 8.93
CA PHE A 6 -5.85 10.36 7.62
C PHE A 6 -4.79 9.43 6.99
N ASN A 7 -4.60 9.51 5.69
CA ASN A 7 -3.56 8.77 4.97
C ASN A 7 -2.21 9.50 4.94
N PRO A 8 -1.08 8.80 5.13
CA PRO A 8 -0.95 7.41 5.60
C PRO A 8 -1.55 7.24 6.99
N TYR A 9 -2.23 6.08 7.24
CA TYR A 9 -3.01 5.92 8.47
C TYR A 9 -2.21 5.47 9.70
N LEU A 10 -0.97 5.02 9.53
CA LEU A 10 -0.02 4.72 10.59
C LEU A 10 0.84 5.97 10.91
N PRO A 11 1.59 5.98 12.01
CA PRO A 11 2.53 7.06 12.29
C PRO A 11 3.46 7.35 11.12
N GLN A 12 3.81 8.61 10.89
CA GLN A 12 4.57 9.06 9.73
C GLN A 12 5.97 8.43 9.55
N TRP A 13 6.49 7.83 10.61
CA TRP A 13 7.77 7.10 10.62
C TRP A 13 7.61 5.60 10.35
N GLU A 14 6.38 5.12 10.22
CA GLU A 14 6.10 3.70 10.04
C GLU A 14 5.86 3.36 8.57
N HIS A 15 6.47 2.28 8.11
CA HIS A 15 6.45 1.85 6.72
C HIS A 15 6.01 0.38 6.62
N ILE A 16 4.69 0.16 6.64
CA ILE A 16 4.07 -1.16 6.49
C ILE A 16 3.38 -1.24 5.14
N PRO A 17 4.08 -1.60 4.06
CA PRO A 17 3.46 -1.91 2.78
C PRO A 17 2.82 -3.30 2.79
N ASP A 18 2.20 -3.65 1.67
CA ASP A 18 1.63 -4.97 1.40
C ASP A 18 0.59 -5.37 2.46
N GLY A 19 -0.16 -4.36 2.96
CA GLY A 19 -0.99 -4.49 4.14
C GLY A 19 -2.22 -5.36 3.91
N GLU A 20 -2.29 -6.51 4.61
CA GLU A 20 -3.46 -7.39 4.69
C GLU A 20 -4.29 -7.05 5.93
N PRO A 21 -5.46 -6.39 5.75
CA PRO A 21 -6.35 -6.05 6.84
C PRO A 21 -7.17 -7.27 7.26
N ARG A 22 -7.20 -7.55 8.56
CA ARG A 22 -8.02 -8.61 9.14
C ARG A 22 -8.81 -8.10 10.34
N VAL A 23 -10.11 -8.35 10.35
CA VAL A 23 -10.98 -8.01 11.48
C VAL A 23 -11.12 -9.25 12.36
N PHE A 24 -10.61 -9.16 13.58
CA PHE A 24 -10.76 -10.19 14.61
C PHE A 24 -11.40 -9.58 15.86
N GLY A 25 -12.60 -10.05 16.18
CA GLY A 25 -13.38 -9.47 17.26
C GLY A 25 -13.79 -8.02 16.99
N ASP A 26 -13.41 -7.12 17.88
CA ASP A 26 -13.71 -5.68 17.83
C ASP A 26 -12.55 -4.82 17.26
N ARG A 27 -11.52 -5.46 16.68
CA ARG A 27 -10.34 -4.77 16.15
C ARG A 27 -10.02 -5.17 14.72
N VAL A 28 -9.52 -4.22 13.96
CA VAL A 28 -8.82 -4.47 12.70
C VAL A 28 -7.32 -4.54 12.96
N TYR A 29 -6.68 -5.56 12.41
CA TYR A 29 -5.24 -5.81 12.47
C TYR A 29 -4.67 -5.64 11.08
N ILE A 30 -3.44 -5.09 10.99
CA ILE A 30 -2.69 -4.97 9.75
C ILE A 30 -1.44 -5.81 9.83
N TYR A 31 -1.29 -6.68 8.85
CA TYR A 31 -0.11 -7.49 8.61
C TYR A 31 0.46 -7.08 7.26
N GLY A 32 1.74 -6.78 7.20
CA GLY A 32 2.39 -6.33 5.97
C GLY A 32 3.89 -6.57 6.05
N SER A 33 4.56 -6.38 4.94
CA SER A 33 6.02 -6.23 4.93
C SER A 33 6.43 -5.06 5.82
N HIS A 34 7.70 -4.97 6.16
CA HIS A 34 8.19 -3.88 7.00
C HIS A 34 9.43 -3.27 6.36
N ASP A 35 9.23 -2.12 5.73
CA ASP A 35 10.31 -1.34 5.12
C ASP A 35 11.03 -0.49 6.19
N GLU A 36 12.28 -0.16 5.92
CA GLU A 36 13.04 0.81 6.72
C GLU A 36 12.85 2.22 6.14
N ASP A 37 12.74 3.21 7.02
CA ASP A 37 12.70 4.63 6.62
C ASP A 37 13.97 5.00 5.82
N ASP A 38 13.83 5.52 4.61
CA ASP A 38 14.91 5.75 3.65
C ASP A 38 15.77 4.51 3.33
N GLY A 39 15.20 3.31 3.48
CA GLY A 39 15.84 2.03 3.18
C GLY A 39 16.29 1.93 1.71
N GLN A 40 17.27 1.06 1.46
CA GLN A 40 17.84 0.85 0.11
C GLN A 40 17.36 -0.45 -0.54
N GLU A 41 16.54 -1.22 0.17
CA GLU A 41 15.93 -2.48 -0.27
C GLU A 41 14.53 -2.61 0.32
N PHE A 42 13.68 -3.46 -0.26
CA PHE A 42 12.37 -3.81 0.28
C PHE A 42 12.49 -4.64 1.56
N CYS A 43 11.56 -4.49 2.49
CA CYS A 43 11.29 -5.44 3.59
C CYS A 43 12.50 -5.66 4.53
N LEU A 44 13.28 -4.62 4.80
CA LEU A 44 14.53 -4.74 5.59
C LEU A 44 14.28 -5.10 7.06
N LEU A 45 13.08 -4.84 7.59
CA LEU A 45 12.77 -5.04 9.01
C LEU A 45 11.98 -6.34 9.26
N ASP A 46 11.84 -6.71 10.53
CA ASP A 46 11.03 -7.85 10.97
C ASP A 46 9.53 -7.51 10.92
N TYR A 47 8.65 -8.50 10.80
CA TYR A 47 7.22 -8.24 10.82
C TYR A 47 6.75 -7.69 12.16
N VAL A 48 5.98 -6.62 12.08
CA VAL A 48 5.26 -6.03 13.19
C VAL A 48 3.76 -6.07 12.93
N CYS A 49 2.96 -5.85 13.96
CA CYS A 49 1.52 -5.74 13.83
C CYS A 49 1.02 -4.45 14.46
N TRP A 50 0.08 -3.83 13.78
CA TRP A 50 -0.69 -2.70 14.27
C TRP A 50 -2.17 -3.07 14.30
N SER A 51 -2.92 -2.53 15.27
CA SER A 51 -4.36 -2.75 15.34
C SER A 51 -5.11 -1.50 15.78
N ALA A 52 -6.36 -1.35 15.33
CA ALA A 52 -7.26 -0.29 15.75
C ALA A 52 -8.64 -0.85 16.12
N PRO A 53 -9.38 -0.21 17.05
CA PRO A 53 -10.80 -0.54 17.25
C PRO A 53 -11.60 -0.30 15.99
N VAL A 54 -12.56 -1.17 15.66
CA VAL A 54 -13.40 -1.03 14.46
C VAL A 54 -14.28 0.24 14.47
N ASP A 55 -14.49 0.82 15.64
CA ASP A 55 -15.26 2.05 15.85
C ASP A 55 -14.39 3.32 15.96
N ASP A 56 -13.05 3.19 16.04
CA ASP A 56 -12.11 4.31 16.09
C ASP A 56 -10.83 4.02 15.28
N LEU A 57 -10.95 4.02 13.95
CA LEU A 57 -9.88 3.69 13.00
C LEU A 57 -8.72 4.70 12.95
N GLY A 58 -8.76 5.77 13.72
CA GLY A 58 -7.64 6.69 13.96
C GLY A 58 -6.78 6.30 15.15
N ASN A 59 -7.19 5.34 15.97
CA ASN A 59 -6.53 4.96 17.22
C ASN A 59 -5.72 3.66 17.06
N TRP A 60 -4.68 3.73 16.23
CA TRP A 60 -3.79 2.61 15.97
C TRP A 60 -2.85 2.36 17.16
N LYS A 61 -2.77 1.11 17.55
CA LYS A 61 -1.89 0.60 18.60
C LYS A 61 -0.82 -0.31 17.98
N TYR A 62 0.45 -0.07 18.33
CA TYR A 62 1.55 -0.98 18.04
C TYR A 62 1.45 -2.23 18.93
N GLU A 63 1.27 -3.40 18.34
CA GLU A 63 1.19 -4.67 19.05
C GLU A 63 2.58 -5.29 19.32
N GLY A 64 3.58 -4.89 18.54
CA GLY A 64 4.96 -5.34 18.67
C GLY A 64 5.48 -6.10 17.45
N VAL A 65 6.71 -6.62 17.58
CA VAL A 65 7.29 -7.54 16.60
C VAL A 65 6.60 -8.89 16.75
N ILE A 66 5.97 -9.36 15.66
CA ILE A 66 5.19 -10.61 15.64
C ILE A 66 5.96 -11.79 15.09
N TYR A 67 6.94 -11.56 14.21
CA TYR A 67 7.80 -12.61 13.65
C TYR A 67 9.15 -12.02 13.21
N ARG A 68 10.23 -12.72 13.53
CA ARG A 68 11.59 -12.31 13.15
C ARG A 68 12.11 -13.18 12.02
N LYS A 69 12.85 -12.57 11.09
CA LYS A 69 13.42 -13.28 9.94
C LYS A 69 14.33 -14.46 10.34
N GLU A 70 15.02 -14.37 11.49
CA GLU A 70 15.87 -15.43 12.01
C GLU A 70 15.10 -16.68 12.48
N GLN A 71 13.79 -16.58 12.70
CA GLN A 71 12.95 -17.72 13.07
C GLN A 71 12.67 -18.66 11.89
N GLU A 72 12.89 -18.19 10.66
CA GLU A 72 12.68 -18.97 9.44
C GLU A 72 13.87 -19.95 9.21
N PRO A 73 13.61 -21.28 9.16
CA PRO A 73 14.68 -22.26 8.94
C PRO A 73 15.41 -22.11 7.60
N LEU A 74 14.79 -21.51 6.58
CA LEU A 74 15.43 -21.25 5.29
C LEU A 74 16.58 -20.25 5.36
N GLN A 75 16.72 -19.50 6.45
CA GLN A 75 17.87 -18.62 6.68
C GLN A 75 19.22 -19.36 6.59
N GLN A 76 19.19 -20.68 6.68
CA GLN A 76 20.39 -21.52 6.55
C GLN A 76 20.58 -22.10 5.15
N ASN A 77 19.66 -21.88 4.22
CA ASN A 77 19.75 -22.40 2.86
C ASN A 77 20.71 -21.57 2.00
N LYS A 78 21.46 -22.30 1.17
CA LYS A 78 22.40 -21.72 0.24
C LYS A 78 21.69 -21.26 -1.05
N SER A 79 22.30 -20.28 -1.67
CA SER A 79 21.89 -19.53 -2.85
C SER A 79 21.18 -20.31 -3.97
N ILE A 80 20.24 -19.63 -4.59
CA ILE A 80 19.68 -20.02 -5.89
C ILE A 80 20.70 -19.64 -6.98
N PRO A 81 21.07 -20.56 -7.89
CA PRO A 81 22.03 -20.26 -8.95
C PRO A 81 21.59 -19.06 -9.80
N GLY A 82 22.48 -18.08 -9.95
CA GLY A 82 22.25 -16.88 -10.78
C GLY A 82 21.65 -15.67 -10.05
N ILE A 83 21.31 -15.81 -8.76
CA ILE A 83 20.83 -14.72 -7.91
C ILE A 83 21.90 -14.38 -6.87
N PRO A 84 22.09 -13.08 -6.54
CA PRO A 84 23.04 -12.70 -5.49
C PRO A 84 22.71 -13.40 -4.17
N ASP A 85 23.68 -14.13 -3.65
CA ASP A 85 23.54 -14.82 -2.37
C ASP A 85 23.72 -13.84 -1.21
N ARG A 86 22.63 -13.41 -0.62
CA ARG A 86 22.63 -12.54 0.56
C ARG A 86 23.37 -13.19 1.73
N MET A 87 23.16 -14.49 1.94
CA MET A 87 23.82 -15.23 3.02
C MET A 87 25.34 -15.33 2.83
N ALA A 88 25.81 -15.44 1.56
CA ALA A 88 27.26 -15.39 1.26
C ALA A 88 27.85 -13.99 1.54
N GLN A 89 27.01 -12.96 1.53
CA GLN A 89 27.38 -11.58 1.91
C GLN A 89 27.20 -11.32 3.42
N GLY A 90 26.73 -12.32 4.19
CA GLY A 90 26.43 -12.17 5.61
C GLY A 90 25.12 -11.42 5.91
N LEU A 91 24.24 -11.32 4.92
CA LEU A 91 22.92 -10.68 5.06
C LEU A 91 21.82 -11.75 5.16
N PRO A 92 20.82 -11.57 6.04
CA PRO A 92 19.69 -12.50 6.13
C PRO A 92 18.77 -12.36 4.90
N HIS A 93 18.04 -13.43 4.57
CA HIS A 93 16.88 -13.33 3.69
C HIS A 93 15.81 -12.45 4.29
N LEU A 94 15.02 -11.77 3.44
CA LEU A 94 14.01 -10.80 3.81
C LEU A 94 12.62 -11.44 3.80
N LEU A 95 11.74 -10.93 4.67
CA LEU A 95 10.36 -11.37 4.81
C LEU A 95 9.44 -10.51 3.95
N PHE A 96 8.78 -11.11 2.95
CA PHE A 96 7.90 -10.43 1.99
C PHE A 96 6.42 -10.70 2.29
N ALA A 97 5.57 -9.77 1.93
CA ALA A 97 4.11 -9.76 1.94
C ALA A 97 3.44 -10.92 2.72
N PRO A 98 3.10 -10.73 3.99
CA PRO A 98 2.44 -11.74 4.79
C PRO A 98 0.91 -11.61 4.72
N ASP A 99 0.20 -12.70 4.99
CA ASP A 99 -1.22 -12.67 5.32
C ASP A 99 -1.51 -13.54 6.54
N VAL A 100 -2.57 -13.22 7.28
CA VAL A 100 -2.95 -13.94 8.50
C VAL A 100 -4.41 -14.36 8.44
N VAL A 101 -4.69 -15.59 8.87
CA VAL A 101 -6.06 -16.09 9.02
C VAL A 101 -6.24 -16.78 10.37
N GLN A 102 -7.45 -16.76 10.90
CA GLN A 102 -7.80 -17.61 12.05
C GLN A 102 -8.20 -18.99 11.54
N GLY A 103 -7.52 -20.03 12.03
CA GLY A 103 -7.85 -21.42 11.75
C GLY A 103 -9.09 -21.89 12.52
N ARG A 104 -9.62 -23.05 12.14
CA ARG A 104 -10.79 -23.66 12.79
C ARG A 104 -10.54 -24.09 14.25
N ASP A 105 -9.28 -24.23 14.62
CA ASP A 105 -8.84 -24.49 15.99
C ASP A 105 -8.78 -23.24 16.86
N GLY A 106 -9.08 -22.06 16.27
CA GLY A 106 -9.08 -20.76 16.93
C GLY A 106 -7.71 -20.06 16.98
N ARG A 107 -6.65 -20.73 16.53
CA ARG A 107 -5.30 -20.14 16.45
C ARG A 107 -5.16 -19.28 15.19
N TYR A 108 -4.12 -18.45 15.15
CA TYR A 108 -3.82 -17.54 14.05
C TYR A 108 -2.61 -18.04 13.27
N TYR A 109 -2.72 -18.06 11.94
CA TYR A 109 -1.73 -18.61 11.03
C TYR A 109 -1.22 -17.52 10.11
N LEU A 110 0.07 -17.22 10.20
CA LEU A 110 0.80 -16.23 9.39
C LEU A 110 1.45 -16.95 8.23
N TYR A 111 1.04 -16.62 7.00
CA TYR A 111 1.66 -17.10 5.76
C TYR A 111 2.57 -16.01 5.21
N TYR A 112 3.74 -16.38 4.73
CA TYR A 112 4.70 -15.44 4.18
C TYR A 112 5.64 -16.12 3.20
N SER A 113 6.27 -15.32 2.35
CA SER A 113 7.37 -15.73 1.49
C SER A 113 8.66 -15.01 1.90
N MET A 114 9.78 -15.56 1.47
CA MET A 114 11.07 -14.91 1.60
C MET A 114 11.64 -14.60 0.21
N ASP A 115 12.48 -13.58 0.15
CA ASP A 115 13.21 -13.25 -1.06
C ASP A 115 13.91 -14.50 -1.63
N PHE A 116 13.69 -14.74 -2.93
CA PHE A 116 14.35 -15.83 -3.69
C PHE A 116 14.18 -17.25 -3.15
N SER A 117 13.19 -17.52 -2.31
CA SER A 117 12.98 -18.87 -1.75
C SER A 117 12.06 -19.77 -2.58
N ASN A 118 11.21 -19.18 -3.43
CA ASN A 118 10.11 -19.86 -4.14
C ASN A 118 9.33 -20.83 -3.23
N MET A 119 9.02 -20.39 -2.02
CA MET A 119 8.36 -21.18 -0.99
C MET A 119 7.49 -20.29 -0.11
N ILE A 120 6.35 -20.81 0.32
CA ILE A 120 5.52 -20.18 1.33
C ILE A 120 5.68 -20.93 2.64
N SER A 121 5.96 -20.18 3.69
CA SER A 121 6.11 -20.63 5.07
C SER A 121 4.88 -20.27 5.89
N VAL A 122 4.64 -21.01 6.96
CA VAL A 122 3.55 -20.81 7.90
C VAL A 122 4.10 -20.73 9.31
N ALA A 123 3.71 -19.69 10.03
CA ALA A 123 3.94 -19.56 11.47
C ALA A 123 2.58 -19.47 12.20
N VAL A 124 2.55 -19.75 13.49
CA VAL A 124 1.30 -19.87 14.26
C VAL A 124 1.41 -19.17 15.61
N CYS A 125 0.28 -18.57 16.06
CA CYS A 125 0.17 -17.91 17.36
C CYS A 125 -1.24 -18.12 17.95
N ASP A 126 -1.37 -18.00 19.26
CA ASP A 126 -2.66 -18.11 19.95
C ASP A 126 -3.44 -16.78 19.96
N THR A 127 -2.80 -15.66 19.62
CA THR A 127 -3.43 -14.33 19.56
C THR A 127 -3.04 -13.60 18.28
N PRO A 128 -3.93 -12.75 17.72
CA PRO A 128 -3.68 -12.12 16.42
C PRO A 128 -2.46 -11.20 16.37
N GLY A 129 -2.20 -10.44 17.44
CA GLY A 129 -1.05 -9.53 17.55
C GLY A 129 0.11 -10.09 18.38
N GLY A 130 0.13 -11.41 18.65
CA GLY A 130 1.17 -12.05 19.47
C GLY A 130 2.42 -12.42 18.66
N GLN A 131 3.35 -13.11 19.34
CA GLN A 131 4.56 -13.62 18.70
C GLN A 131 4.28 -14.96 18.04
N TYR A 132 4.44 -15.02 16.74
CA TYR A 132 4.27 -16.23 15.94
C TYR A 132 5.51 -17.12 16.04
N GLU A 133 5.29 -18.42 15.99
CA GLU A 133 6.36 -19.42 15.94
C GLU A 133 6.29 -20.17 14.61
N PHE A 134 7.44 -20.44 13.98
CA PHE A 134 7.50 -21.22 12.75
C PHE A 134 6.79 -22.57 12.94
N LEU A 135 5.89 -22.90 12.02
CA LEU A 135 5.16 -24.16 12.03
C LEU A 135 5.66 -25.12 10.95
N SER A 136 5.62 -24.70 9.69
CA SER A 136 5.96 -25.55 8.55
C SER A 136 6.12 -24.74 7.27
N HIS A 137 6.68 -25.38 6.24
CA HIS A 137 6.52 -24.93 4.86
C HIS A 137 5.28 -25.58 4.24
N VAL A 138 4.61 -24.88 3.31
CA VAL A 138 3.46 -25.41 2.57
C VAL A 138 3.94 -26.46 1.56
N LYS A 139 3.45 -27.69 1.69
CA LYS A 139 3.84 -28.84 0.87
C LYS A 139 2.80 -29.97 0.94
N ARG A 140 2.88 -30.93 0.04
CA ARG A 140 2.14 -32.19 0.12
C ARG A 140 2.62 -33.07 1.28
N ALA A 141 1.82 -34.03 1.69
CA ALA A 141 2.18 -34.96 2.79
C ALA A 141 3.45 -35.78 2.53
N ASP A 142 3.79 -36.00 1.26
CA ASP A 142 5.03 -36.68 0.85
C ASP A 142 6.26 -35.75 0.81
N GLY A 143 6.07 -34.46 1.16
CA GLY A 143 7.12 -33.45 1.16
C GLY A 143 7.31 -32.74 -0.17
N THR A 144 6.60 -33.12 -1.24
CA THR A 144 6.67 -32.50 -2.56
C THR A 144 5.82 -31.23 -2.65
N ARG A 145 6.04 -30.43 -3.67
CA ARG A 145 5.20 -29.27 -4.05
C ARG A 145 4.80 -29.39 -5.52
N PRO A 146 3.61 -28.89 -5.90
CA PRO A 146 3.24 -28.76 -7.30
C PRO A 146 4.26 -27.94 -8.09
N GLU A 147 4.59 -28.42 -9.31
CA GLU A 147 5.47 -27.75 -10.24
C GLU A 147 4.76 -26.61 -11.00
N GLY A 148 5.51 -25.71 -11.62
CA GLY A 148 4.98 -24.63 -12.46
C GLY A 148 4.30 -23.48 -11.70
N ILE A 149 4.46 -23.40 -10.38
CA ILE A 149 3.93 -22.34 -9.52
C ILE A 149 5.08 -21.50 -8.99
N GLN A 150 4.93 -20.19 -9.08
CA GLN A 150 5.77 -19.27 -8.34
C GLN A 150 5.14 -19.02 -6.97
N TRP A 151 5.81 -19.53 -5.94
CA TRP A 151 5.36 -19.49 -4.54
C TRP A 151 5.78 -18.18 -3.91
N PHE A 152 4.98 -17.13 -4.13
CA PHE A 152 5.26 -15.77 -3.70
C PHE A 152 3.96 -15.03 -3.38
N ASP A 153 4.01 -14.05 -2.48
CA ASP A 153 2.90 -13.19 -2.06
C ASP A 153 1.63 -13.99 -1.70
N PRO A 154 1.64 -14.69 -0.57
CA PRO A 154 0.51 -15.51 -0.17
C PRO A 154 -0.70 -14.69 0.28
N GLY A 155 -1.89 -15.04 -0.23
CA GLY A 155 -3.18 -14.71 0.34
C GLY A 155 -3.85 -15.96 0.88
N VAL A 156 -4.50 -15.90 2.03
CA VAL A 156 -5.10 -17.08 2.65
C VAL A 156 -6.58 -16.86 2.97
N LEU A 157 -7.38 -17.89 2.76
CA LEU A 157 -8.79 -17.97 3.15
C LEU A 157 -9.02 -19.21 4.02
N CYS A 158 -9.72 -19.03 5.13
CA CYS A 158 -10.25 -20.11 5.95
C CYS A 158 -11.69 -19.78 6.29
N ASP A 159 -12.63 -20.53 5.71
CA ASP A 159 -14.06 -20.38 5.96
C ASP A 159 -14.76 -21.76 5.99
N GLU A 160 -16.08 -21.80 5.91
CA GLU A 160 -16.85 -23.04 5.88
C GLU A 160 -16.54 -23.93 4.68
N SER A 161 -16.04 -23.36 3.56
CA SER A 161 -15.69 -24.11 2.35
C SER A 161 -14.36 -24.87 2.48
N GLY A 162 -13.46 -24.41 3.35
CA GLY A 162 -12.15 -25.01 3.55
C GLY A 162 -11.06 -24.02 3.87
N VAL A 163 -9.81 -24.46 3.69
CA VAL A 163 -8.61 -23.64 3.77
C VAL A 163 -7.98 -23.57 2.39
N TYR A 164 -7.71 -22.36 1.91
CA TYR A 164 -7.15 -22.11 0.57
C TYR A 164 -6.02 -21.11 0.65
N LEU A 165 -4.97 -21.39 -0.09
CA LEU A 165 -3.81 -20.50 -0.26
C LEU A 165 -3.73 -20.06 -1.71
N TYR A 166 -3.58 -18.76 -1.92
CA TYR A 166 -3.45 -18.10 -3.22
C TYR A 166 -2.07 -17.46 -3.29
N MET A 167 -1.42 -17.49 -4.47
CA MET A 167 -0.07 -17.00 -4.62
C MET A 167 0.29 -16.78 -6.09
N GLY A 168 1.43 -16.17 -6.34
CA GLY A 168 2.02 -16.03 -7.66
C GLY A 168 2.87 -14.77 -7.80
N SER A 169 3.68 -14.73 -8.85
CA SER A 169 4.38 -13.52 -9.29
C SER A 169 4.61 -13.57 -10.81
N ALA A 170 4.90 -12.43 -11.42
CA ALA A 170 5.25 -12.35 -12.83
C ALA A 170 6.59 -13.05 -13.11
N PRO A 171 6.75 -13.66 -14.27
CA PRO A 171 7.91 -14.51 -14.56
C PRO A 171 9.17 -13.72 -14.96
N GLU A 172 9.51 -12.67 -14.27
CA GLU A 172 10.78 -11.96 -14.50
C GLU A 172 11.99 -12.80 -14.10
N VAL A 173 11.81 -13.64 -13.07
CA VAL A 173 12.82 -14.58 -12.60
C VAL A 173 12.19 -15.97 -12.53
N ARG A 174 12.67 -16.90 -13.37
CA ARG A 174 12.24 -18.29 -13.32
C ARG A 174 13.17 -19.10 -12.43
N PHE A 175 12.60 -19.79 -11.49
CA PHE A 175 13.34 -20.78 -10.69
C PHE A 175 13.51 -22.09 -11.50
N PRO A 176 14.63 -22.80 -11.37
CA PRO A 176 14.88 -24.03 -12.13
C PRO A 176 13.76 -25.08 -12.03
N GLU A 177 13.11 -25.17 -10.87
CA GLU A 177 12.00 -26.10 -10.63
C GLU A 177 10.69 -25.74 -11.33
N MET A 178 10.58 -24.54 -11.91
CA MET A 178 9.39 -24.10 -12.63
C MET A 178 9.34 -24.66 -14.07
N GLY A 179 10.47 -25.12 -14.60
CA GLY A 179 10.56 -25.65 -15.96
C GLY A 179 10.27 -24.58 -17.04
N ASP A 180 9.97 -25.05 -18.28
CA ASP A 180 9.76 -24.21 -19.44
C ASP A 180 8.26 -23.99 -19.77
N ALA A 181 7.35 -24.58 -18.99
CA ALA A 181 5.90 -24.39 -19.21
C ALA A 181 5.48 -22.94 -18.94
N PRO A 182 4.48 -22.40 -19.65
CA PRO A 182 3.95 -21.08 -19.37
C PRO A 182 3.51 -20.96 -17.90
N ILE A 183 3.87 -19.84 -17.25
CA ILE A 183 3.40 -19.53 -15.90
C ILE A 183 1.96 -19.05 -16.01
N PRO A 184 0.99 -19.74 -15.37
CA PRO A 184 -0.41 -19.41 -15.54
C PRO A 184 -0.79 -18.01 -15.04
N GLY A 185 -0.10 -17.52 -14.00
CA GLY A 185 -0.40 -16.28 -13.28
C GLY A 185 -0.66 -16.53 -11.81
N GLY A 186 -1.72 -15.94 -11.26
CA GLY A 186 -2.17 -16.20 -9.91
C GLY A 186 -2.74 -17.62 -9.78
N MET A 187 -2.23 -18.36 -8.81
CA MET A 187 -2.57 -19.75 -8.55
C MET A 187 -3.17 -19.94 -7.17
N GLY A 188 -3.96 -21.00 -7.01
CA GLY A 188 -4.46 -21.43 -5.70
C GLY A 188 -4.23 -22.90 -5.45
N VAL A 189 -4.14 -23.26 -4.18
CA VAL A 189 -4.13 -24.65 -3.69
C VAL A 189 -5.05 -24.76 -2.48
N ARG A 190 -5.70 -25.92 -2.33
CA ARG A 190 -6.42 -26.23 -1.13
C ARG A 190 -5.49 -26.83 -0.08
N LEU A 191 -5.68 -26.44 1.17
CA LEU A 191 -4.93 -26.96 2.32
C LEU A 191 -5.82 -27.85 3.18
N ALA A 192 -5.20 -28.77 3.90
CA ALA A 192 -5.84 -29.53 4.96
C ALA A 192 -6.08 -28.65 6.21
N ASP A 193 -6.83 -29.14 7.18
CA ASP A 193 -7.12 -28.41 8.42
C ASP A 193 -5.87 -28.16 9.31
N ASP A 194 -4.73 -28.79 8.98
CA ASP A 194 -3.43 -28.55 9.61
C ASP A 194 -2.78 -27.24 9.11
N MET A 195 -3.44 -26.53 8.18
CA MET A 195 -3.07 -25.22 7.63
C MET A 195 -1.81 -25.18 6.77
N HIS A 196 -1.15 -26.32 6.47
CA HIS A 196 0.10 -26.32 5.69
C HIS A 196 0.23 -27.49 4.70
N THR A 197 -0.58 -28.55 4.84
CA THR A 197 -0.54 -29.70 3.93
C THR A 197 -1.44 -29.45 2.71
N ILE A 198 -0.83 -29.46 1.50
CA ILE A 198 -1.57 -29.32 0.24
C ILE A 198 -2.39 -30.58 -0.01
N ILE A 199 -3.68 -30.38 -0.33
CA ILE A 199 -4.60 -31.44 -0.77
C ILE A 199 -5.21 -31.07 -2.13
N GLY A 200 -5.34 -32.07 -3.01
CA GLY A 200 -5.86 -31.85 -4.36
C GLY A 200 -4.84 -31.25 -5.33
N GLU A 201 -5.33 -30.76 -6.46
CA GLU A 201 -4.51 -30.16 -7.51
C GLU A 201 -4.61 -28.63 -7.48
N PRO A 202 -3.56 -27.92 -7.95
CA PRO A 202 -3.59 -26.47 -8.09
C PRO A 202 -4.63 -26.00 -9.10
N PHE A 203 -5.13 -24.77 -8.93
CA PHE A 203 -6.07 -24.13 -9.85
C PHE A 203 -5.62 -22.70 -10.17
N VAL A 204 -6.06 -22.17 -11.33
CA VAL A 204 -5.76 -20.81 -11.77
C VAL A 204 -6.77 -19.82 -11.20
N CYS A 205 -6.31 -18.75 -10.57
CA CYS A 205 -7.13 -17.67 -10.02
C CYS A 205 -7.22 -16.47 -10.97
N ALA A 206 -6.08 -16.08 -11.56
CA ALA A 206 -6.00 -14.99 -12.52
C ALA A 206 -4.92 -15.28 -13.56
N ASN A 207 -5.20 -15.01 -14.83
CA ASN A 207 -4.24 -15.24 -15.88
C ASN A 207 -3.12 -14.20 -15.87
N GLY A 208 -1.87 -14.68 -15.93
CA GLY A 208 -0.68 -13.85 -16.12
C GLY A 208 -0.42 -13.52 -17.58
N ILE A 209 0.64 -12.75 -17.85
CA ILE A 209 0.97 -12.26 -19.20
C ILE A 209 1.12 -13.37 -20.25
N GLU A 210 1.58 -14.56 -19.85
CA GLU A 210 1.78 -15.69 -20.76
C GLU A 210 0.49 -16.42 -21.12
N THR A 211 -0.61 -16.21 -20.36
CA THR A 211 -1.87 -16.97 -20.50
C THR A 211 -3.12 -16.09 -20.61
N CYS A 212 -3.02 -14.75 -20.48
CA CYS A 212 -4.18 -13.87 -20.41
C CYS A 212 -4.92 -13.66 -21.74
N LYS A 213 -4.27 -13.95 -22.89
CA LYS A 213 -4.85 -13.68 -24.21
C LYS A 213 -6.18 -14.39 -24.42
N GLY A 214 -7.21 -13.63 -24.79
CA GLY A 214 -8.57 -14.12 -24.99
C GLY A 214 -9.34 -14.42 -23.72
N THR A 215 -8.80 -14.05 -22.57
CA THR A 215 -9.49 -14.14 -21.24
C THR A 215 -9.96 -12.76 -20.80
N SER A 216 -10.72 -12.70 -19.69
CA SER A 216 -11.11 -11.41 -19.08
C SER A 216 -9.93 -10.62 -18.49
N TYR A 217 -8.76 -11.23 -18.38
CA TYR A 217 -7.55 -10.65 -17.81
C TYR A 217 -6.60 -10.05 -18.86
N GLU A 218 -6.96 -10.04 -20.15
CA GLU A 218 -6.04 -9.67 -21.24
C GLU A 218 -5.47 -8.25 -21.10
N GLU A 219 -6.28 -7.28 -20.64
CA GLU A 219 -5.85 -5.90 -20.43
C GLU A 219 -5.19 -5.65 -19.06
N HIS A 220 -5.52 -6.50 -18.07
CA HIS A 220 -4.99 -6.40 -16.70
C HIS A 220 -4.48 -7.77 -16.23
N PRO A 221 -3.44 -8.33 -16.86
CA PRO A 221 -2.90 -9.63 -16.47
C PRO A 221 -2.33 -9.58 -15.06
N PHE A 222 -2.44 -10.72 -14.38
CA PHE A 222 -1.87 -10.89 -13.05
C PHE A 222 -0.35 -10.64 -13.06
N TYR A 223 0.12 -9.91 -12.05
CA TYR A 223 1.53 -9.73 -11.78
C TYR A 223 1.93 -10.41 -10.47
N GLU A 224 1.38 -9.99 -9.31
CA GLU A 224 1.67 -10.51 -7.98
C GLU A 224 0.58 -10.12 -6.97
N ALA A 225 0.86 -10.20 -5.65
CA ALA A 225 0.02 -9.66 -4.60
C ALA A 225 -1.34 -10.36 -4.44
N SER A 226 -1.33 -11.69 -4.41
CA SER A 226 -2.57 -12.46 -4.25
C SER A 226 -3.20 -12.24 -2.89
N SER A 227 -4.48 -11.88 -2.86
CA SER A 227 -5.31 -11.86 -1.66
C SER A 227 -6.72 -12.37 -1.96
N MET A 228 -7.41 -12.92 -0.96
CA MET A 228 -8.75 -13.47 -1.12
C MET A 228 -9.69 -12.98 -0.04
N ARG A 229 -10.89 -12.57 -0.47
CA ARG A 229 -11.99 -12.21 0.43
C ARG A 229 -13.29 -12.90 0.02
N HIS A 230 -14.12 -13.19 1.00
CA HIS A 230 -15.45 -13.78 0.80
C HIS A 230 -16.50 -12.84 1.40
N PHE A 231 -17.35 -12.24 0.56
CA PHE A 231 -18.45 -11.37 0.99
C PHE A 231 -19.76 -11.82 0.35
N GLY A 232 -20.70 -12.24 1.18
CA GLY A 232 -21.98 -12.78 0.74
C GLY A 232 -21.78 -14.03 -0.12
N ASP A 233 -22.28 -13.99 -1.36
CA ASP A 233 -22.19 -15.12 -2.30
C ASP A 233 -20.94 -15.09 -3.19
N TRP A 234 -20.01 -14.15 -2.99
CA TRP A 234 -18.92 -13.91 -3.90
C TRP A 234 -17.55 -14.02 -3.23
N TYR A 235 -16.65 -14.69 -3.93
CA TYR A 235 -15.21 -14.72 -3.65
C TYR A 235 -14.51 -13.68 -4.52
N TYR A 236 -13.66 -12.88 -3.92
CA TYR A 236 -12.91 -11.79 -4.55
C TYR A 236 -11.43 -12.12 -4.49
N HIS A 237 -10.84 -12.45 -5.63
CA HIS A 237 -9.40 -12.58 -5.77
C HIS A 237 -8.83 -11.22 -6.12
N ILE A 238 -8.14 -10.59 -5.17
CA ILE A 238 -7.46 -9.31 -5.33
C ILE A 238 -6.03 -9.58 -5.77
N TYR A 239 -5.49 -8.74 -6.65
CA TYR A 239 -4.14 -8.90 -7.14
C TYR A 239 -3.59 -7.58 -7.70
N SER A 240 -2.26 -7.47 -7.81
CA SER A 240 -1.58 -6.41 -8.54
C SER A 240 -1.46 -6.76 -10.02
N SER A 241 -1.90 -5.88 -10.91
CA SER A 241 -1.82 -6.13 -12.34
C SER A 241 -0.47 -5.73 -12.92
N LEU A 242 -0.07 -6.33 -14.04
CA LEU A 242 1.11 -5.90 -14.79
C LEU A 242 0.95 -4.46 -15.31
N GLN A 243 -0.29 -4.01 -15.52
CA GLN A 243 -0.61 -2.67 -15.97
C GLN A 243 -0.52 -1.69 -14.80
N GLY A 244 0.63 -1.01 -14.65
CA GLY A 244 0.84 0.04 -13.65
C GLY A 244 0.77 -0.42 -12.20
N HIS A 245 0.80 -1.73 -11.93
CA HIS A 245 0.61 -2.35 -10.61
C HIS A 245 -0.65 -1.85 -9.87
N GLU A 246 -1.70 -1.61 -10.62
CA GLU A 246 -3.00 -1.30 -10.04
C GLU A 246 -3.52 -2.50 -9.25
N LEU A 247 -4.15 -2.27 -8.09
CA LEU A 247 -4.90 -3.32 -7.43
C LEU A 247 -6.19 -3.59 -8.17
N CYS A 248 -6.26 -4.77 -8.75
CA CYS A 248 -7.38 -5.29 -9.51
C CYS A 248 -8.07 -6.44 -8.77
N TYR A 249 -9.23 -6.87 -9.26
CA TYR A 249 -9.89 -8.03 -8.70
C TYR A 249 -10.65 -8.85 -9.75
N GLY A 250 -10.72 -10.16 -9.46
CA GLY A 250 -11.63 -11.10 -10.10
C GLY A 250 -12.69 -11.58 -9.14
N MET A 251 -13.87 -11.92 -9.64
CA MET A 251 -14.98 -12.50 -8.85
C MET A 251 -15.33 -13.91 -9.30
N GLY A 252 -15.62 -14.77 -8.34
CA GLY A 252 -16.09 -16.15 -8.55
C GLY A 252 -17.15 -16.57 -7.54
N LYS A 253 -17.82 -17.69 -7.78
CA LYS A 253 -18.81 -18.27 -6.87
C LYS A 253 -18.25 -19.41 -6.00
N SER A 254 -16.99 -19.72 -6.17
CA SER A 254 -16.26 -20.75 -5.45
C SER A 254 -14.86 -20.24 -5.09
N PRO A 255 -14.26 -20.67 -3.97
CA PRO A 255 -12.89 -20.33 -3.63
C PRO A 255 -11.86 -20.86 -4.64
N GLU A 256 -12.21 -21.85 -5.45
CA GLU A 256 -11.40 -22.39 -6.55
C GLU A 256 -11.73 -21.74 -7.90
N GLY A 257 -12.65 -20.77 -7.90
CA GLY A 257 -13.09 -20.09 -9.12
C GLY A 257 -14.17 -20.87 -9.91
N PRO A 258 -14.28 -20.68 -11.24
CA PRO A 258 -13.46 -19.75 -12.01
C PRO A 258 -13.71 -18.29 -11.61
N PHE A 259 -12.65 -17.48 -11.69
CA PHE A 259 -12.74 -16.05 -11.47
C PHE A 259 -12.74 -15.30 -12.81
N ALA A 260 -13.48 -14.21 -12.87
CA ALA A 260 -13.48 -13.29 -14.00
C ALA A 260 -13.08 -11.88 -13.50
N TYR A 261 -12.17 -11.23 -14.19
CA TYR A 261 -11.77 -9.85 -13.93
C TYR A 261 -12.99 -8.92 -13.90
N LYS A 262 -13.03 -8.01 -12.94
CA LYS A 262 -14.16 -7.08 -12.71
C LYS A 262 -13.77 -5.62 -12.66
N GLY A 263 -12.51 -5.28 -12.47
CA GLY A 263 -12.07 -3.90 -12.47
C GLY A 263 -10.86 -3.62 -11.60
N VAL A 264 -10.51 -2.34 -11.56
CA VAL A 264 -9.49 -1.78 -10.69
C VAL A 264 -10.13 -1.37 -9.37
N LEU A 265 -9.50 -1.70 -8.25
CA LEU A 265 -9.90 -1.27 -6.90
C LEU A 265 -9.28 0.08 -6.55
N VAL A 266 -7.99 0.24 -6.82
CA VAL A 266 -7.26 1.49 -6.59
C VAL A 266 -6.02 1.56 -7.49
N SER A 267 -5.69 2.75 -7.96
CA SER A 267 -4.44 3.07 -8.66
C SER A 267 -3.62 4.03 -7.80
N ASN A 268 -2.35 3.72 -7.52
CA ASN A 268 -1.44 4.59 -6.76
C ASN A 268 -1.31 5.99 -7.36
N ALA A 269 -1.48 6.10 -8.66
CA ALA A 269 -1.41 7.38 -9.38
C ALA A 269 -2.77 8.02 -9.64
N ASP A 270 -3.87 7.48 -9.08
CA ASP A 270 -5.26 7.91 -9.31
C ASP A 270 -5.68 7.84 -10.79
N LEU A 271 -5.12 6.90 -11.56
CA LEU A 271 -5.43 6.72 -12.97
C LEU A 271 -6.75 5.98 -13.17
N GLY A 272 -7.42 6.24 -14.30
CA GLY A 272 -8.64 5.55 -14.74
C GLY A 272 -9.93 6.04 -14.09
N ARG A 273 -9.88 6.78 -12.98
CA ARG A 273 -11.05 7.39 -12.35
C ARG A 273 -11.41 8.71 -13.03
N ALA A 274 -12.72 8.95 -13.23
CA ALA A 274 -13.22 10.20 -13.82
C ALA A 274 -12.42 10.63 -15.08
N GLU A 275 -12.06 9.64 -15.91
CA GLU A 275 -11.25 9.84 -17.13
C GLU A 275 -9.84 10.41 -16.88
N ASN A 276 -9.33 10.33 -15.64
CA ASN A 276 -8.00 10.78 -15.32
C ASN A 276 -6.93 9.88 -15.98
N THR A 277 -6.20 10.42 -16.94
CA THR A 277 -5.13 9.75 -17.69
C THR A 277 -3.73 10.21 -17.29
N GLN A 278 -3.64 11.19 -16.36
CA GLN A 278 -2.39 11.75 -15.91
C GLN A 278 -2.12 11.37 -14.46
N PRO A 279 -0.93 10.83 -14.15
CA PRO A 279 -0.58 10.50 -12.78
C PRO A 279 -0.66 11.71 -11.84
N ARG A 280 -1.29 11.52 -10.69
CA ARG A 280 -1.39 12.53 -9.63
C ARG A 280 -0.45 12.25 -8.47
N ASN A 281 0.11 11.06 -8.42
CA ASN A 281 1.09 10.61 -7.44
C ASN A 281 2.00 9.58 -8.08
N TYR A 282 2.96 9.05 -7.34
CA TYR A 282 3.91 8.07 -7.84
C TYR A 282 3.22 6.81 -8.37
N LEU A 283 3.67 6.35 -9.53
CA LEU A 283 3.41 5.00 -10.03
C LEU A 283 4.43 4.06 -9.36
N GLY A 284 3.98 3.19 -8.50
CA GLY A 284 4.81 2.21 -7.82
C GLY A 284 4.14 0.86 -7.73
N ASN A 285 4.86 -0.15 -7.26
CA ASN A 285 4.21 -1.41 -6.93
C ASN A 285 3.09 -1.16 -5.92
N ASN A 286 2.09 -2.02 -5.92
CA ASN A 286 0.97 -1.91 -5.01
C ASN A 286 0.55 -3.31 -4.57
N HIS A 287 0.28 -3.45 -3.29
CA HIS A 287 -0.21 -4.67 -2.70
C HIS A 287 -1.12 -4.31 -1.53
N GLY A 288 -2.20 -5.03 -1.37
CA GLY A 288 -3.15 -4.84 -0.30
C GLY A 288 -4.46 -5.57 -0.54
N SER A 289 -5.46 -5.30 0.26
CA SER A 289 -6.71 -6.03 0.22
C SER A 289 -7.92 -5.25 0.73
N ILE A 290 -9.09 -5.84 0.56
CA ILE A 290 -10.36 -5.29 1.02
C ILE A 290 -10.64 -5.74 2.46
N ALA A 291 -11.12 -4.81 3.30
CA ALA A 291 -11.77 -5.16 4.56
C ALA A 291 -13.18 -4.59 4.62
N LYS A 292 -14.12 -5.38 5.14
CA LYS A 292 -15.40 -4.88 5.62
C LYS A 292 -15.26 -4.52 7.10
N ILE A 293 -15.42 -3.25 7.44
CA ILE A 293 -15.35 -2.76 8.81
C ILE A 293 -16.67 -2.07 9.14
N GLY A 294 -17.45 -2.66 10.04
CA GLY A 294 -18.86 -2.28 10.21
C GLY A 294 -19.64 -2.52 8.93
N GLU A 295 -20.33 -1.48 8.44
CA GLU A 295 -21.12 -1.54 7.19
C GLU A 295 -20.36 -1.05 5.96
N LYS A 296 -19.11 -0.60 6.13
CA LYS A 296 -18.29 -0.02 5.06
C LYS A 296 -17.23 -0.99 4.57
N TYR A 297 -16.87 -0.84 3.30
CA TYR A 297 -15.73 -1.52 2.69
C TYR A 297 -14.60 -0.53 2.50
N TYR A 298 -13.38 -0.99 2.70
CA TYR A 298 -12.16 -0.21 2.51
C TYR A 298 -11.18 -1.03 1.70
N ILE A 299 -10.48 -0.39 0.75
CA ILE A 299 -9.27 -0.92 0.16
C ILE A 299 -8.07 -0.45 0.99
N PHE A 300 -7.30 -1.39 1.48
CA PHE A 300 -5.99 -1.15 2.09
C PHE A 300 -4.93 -1.37 1.02
N TYR A 301 -3.97 -0.47 0.95
CA TYR A 301 -2.93 -0.47 -0.07
C TYR A 301 -1.72 0.30 0.45
N HIS A 302 -0.65 0.44 -0.33
CA HIS A 302 0.46 1.30 0.06
C HIS A 302 0.78 2.33 -1.02
N ARG A 303 1.46 3.40 -0.64
CA ARG A 303 2.01 4.40 -1.55
C ARG A 303 3.50 4.56 -1.34
N HIS A 304 4.21 4.80 -2.44
CA HIS A 304 5.59 5.26 -2.42
C HIS A 304 5.58 6.74 -2.09
N THR A 305 5.93 7.12 -0.88
CA THR A 305 5.83 8.49 -0.39
C THR A 305 7.19 9.17 -0.30
N HIS A 306 8.25 8.39 -0.07
CA HIS A 306 9.63 8.86 0.01
C HIS A 306 10.29 8.97 -1.38
N GLY A 307 11.50 9.49 -1.46
CA GLY A 307 12.23 9.69 -2.72
C GLY A 307 12.72 8.42 -3.41
N GLY A 308 12.37 7.25 -2.89
CA GLY A 308 12.69 5.91 -3.39
C GLY A 308 11.48 4.99 -3.33
N GLN A 309 11.69 3.74 -3.73
CA GLN A 309 10.65 2.73 -3.76
C GLN A 309 10.63 1.82 -2.53
N PHE A 310 11.55 2.00 -1.60
CA PHE A 310 11.81 1.08 -0.50
C PHE A 310 11.28 1.56 0.86
N SER A 311 10.58 2.69 0.88
CA SER A 311 9.93 3.25 2.07
C SER A 311 8.46 3.50 1.77
N ARG A 312 7.69 2.42 1.71
CA ARG A 312 6.28 2.42 1.33
C ARG A 312 5.40 2.59 2.55
N GLN A 313 4.44 3.51 2.51
CA GLN A 313 3.55 3.79 3.63
C GLN A 313 2.14 3.25 3.41
N ALA A 314 1.57 2.71 4.49
CA ALA A 314 0.23 2.14 4.51
C ALA A 314 -0.86 3.20 4.32
N CYS A 315 -1.74 2.97 3.34
CA CYS A 315 -2.89 3.81 3.02
C CYS A 315 -4.17 2.96 2.94
N ALA A 316 -5.31 3.61 3.11
CA ALA A 316 -6.60 2.96 2.90
C ALA A 316 -7.64 4.01 2.49
N ASP A 317 -8.56 3.62 1.61
CA ASP A 317 -9.67 4.48 1.20
C ASP A 317 -10.98 3.68 1.12
N GLU A 318 -12.11 4.37 1.25
CA GLU A 318 -13.43 3.74 1.24
C GLU A 318 -13.76 3.20 -0.16
N LEU A 319 -14.28 1.98 -0.22
CA LEU A 319 -14.81 1.34 -1.42
C LEU A 319 -16.32 1.35 -1.43
N THR A 320 -16.92 1.63 -2.59
CA THR A 320 -18.35 1.50 -2.81
C THR A 320 -18.65 0.15 -3.46
N MET A 321 -19.40 -0.71 -2.76
CA MET A 321 -19.94 -1.94 -3.34
C MET A 321 -21.22 -1.61 -4.12
N ASN A 322 -21.28 -2.05 -5.37
CA ASN A 322 -22.44 -1.92 -6.24
C ASN A 322 -23.49 -3.00 -5.93
N PRO A 323 -24.76 -2.84 -6.36
CA PRO A 323 -25.83 -3.83 -6.09
C PRO A 323 -25.56 -5.23 -6.67
N ASP A 324 -24.71 -5.35 -7.69
CA ASP A 324 -24.32 -6.62 -8.29
C ASP A 324 -23.11 -7.29 -7.59
N GLY A 325 -22.61 -6.69 -6.52
CA GLY A 325 -21.46 -7.14 -5.76
C GLY A 325 -20.11 -6.66 -6.30
N THR A 326 -20.06 -5.94 -7.43
CA THR A 326 -18.82 -5.33 -7.90
C THR A 326 -18.43 -4.13 -7.06
N PHE A 327 -17.16 -3.70 -7.14
CA PHE A 327 -16.66 -2.49 -6.50
C PHE A 327 -16.38 -1.40 -7.52
N SER A 328 -16.72 -0.16 -7.18
CA SER A 328 -16.23 1.02 -7.90
C SER A 328 -14.79 1.32 -7.46
N GLN A 329 -13.95 1.77 -8.40
CA GLN A 329 -12.57 2.15 -8.10
C GLN A 329 -12.53 3.26 -7.04
N ALA A 330 -11.75 3.06 -5.98
CA ALA A 330 -11.51 4.06 -4.94
C ALA A 330 -10.66 5.22 -5.48
N GLU A 331 -10.93 6.41 -4.96
CA GLU A 331 -10.07 7.57 -5.13
C GLU A 331 -8.96 7.53 -4.07
N ILE A 332 -7.74 7.89 -4.44
CA ILE A 332 -6.70 8.13 -3.44
C ILE A 332 -6.97 9.47 -2.74
N THR A 333 -7.09 9.44 -1.41
CA THR A 333 -7.40 10.63 -0.62
C THR A 333 -6.44 10.84 0.55
N SER A 334 -6.45 12.06 1.10
CA SER A 334 -5.85 12.34 2.40
C SER A 334 -6.75 11.90 3.55
N CYS A 335 -8.06 11.70 3.30
CA CYS A 335 -9.04 11.35 4.33
C CYS A 335 -8.87 9.92 4.88
N GLY A 336 -8.47 8.98 4.03
CA GLY A 336 -8.23 7.60 4.45
C GLY A 336 -9.42 6.99 5.20
N LEU A 337 -9.12 6.48 6.38
CA LEU A 337 -10.09 5.80 7.27
C LEU A 337 -10.96 6.76 8.09
N ASN A 338 -10.87 8.09 7.87
CA ASN A 338 -11.65 9.08 8.65
C ASN A 338 -13.17 8.93 8.47
N GLY A 339 -13.59 8.34 7.35
CA GLY A 339 -15.01 8.13 7.04
C GLY A 339 -15.72 9.38 6.56
N GLY A 340 -14.97 10.37 6.08
CA GLY A 340 -15.43 11.65 5.52
C GLY A 340 -14.32 12.69 5.47
N PRO A 341 -14.61 13.91 4.97
CA PRO A 341 -13.63 14.97 4.87
C PRO A 341 -12.98 15.33 6.20
N LEU A 342 -11.73 15.78 6.15
CA LEU A 342 -10.98 16.23 7.32
C LEU A 342 -11.34 17.68 7.66
N PRO A 343 -11.55 18.06 8.94
CA PRO A 343 -11.81 19.45 9.30
C PRO A 343 -10.65 20.37 8.89
N ALA A 344 -10.88 21.39 8.05
CA ALA A 344 -9.83 22.26 7.55
C ALA A 344 -9.10 23.05 8.65
N THR A 345 -9.77 23.29 9.80
CA THR A 345 -9.24 24.05 10.93
C THR A 345 -8.24 23.30 11.81
N HIS A 346 -7.99 22.00 11.55
CA HIS A 346 -6.91 21.28 12.20
C HIS A 346 -5.57 21.58 11.54
N THR A 347 -4.49 21.47 12.33
CA THR A 347 -3.13 21.47 11.80
C THR A 347 -2.80 20.09 11.26
N TYR A 348 -2.43 20.01 9.98
CA TYR A 348 -2.05 18.76 9.33
C TYR A 348 -0.60 18.76 8.89
N PRO A 349 0.11 17.62 9.01
CA PRO A 349 1.41 17.47 8.35
C PRO A 349 1.22 17.49 6.83
N ALA A 350 2.11 18.17 6.12
CA ALA A 350 2.08 18.18 4.66
C ALA A 350 2.23 16.77 4.05
N ALA A 351 2.84 15.86 4.79
CA ALA A 351 3.01 14.44 4.42
C ALA A 351 1.71 13.65 4.24
N ILE A 352 0.52 14.21 4.58
CA ILE A 352 -0.76 13.60 4.21
C ILE A 352 -1.19 13.90 2.76
N ALA A 353 -0.37 14.58 1.98
CA ALA A 353 -0.68 14.88 0.58
C ALA A 353 -0.97 13.59 -0.21
N CYS A 354 -2.14 13.53 -0.84
CA CYS A 354 -2.52 12.43 -1.73
C CYS A 354 -2.19 12.70 -3.19
N CYS A 355 -1.87 13.94 -3.54
CA CYS A 355 -1.33 14.33 -4.84
C CYS A 355 0.07 14.89 -4.64
N LEU A 356 1.04 14.43 -5.43
CA LEU A 356 2.41 14.88 -5.36
C LEU A 356 3.04 14.79 -6.75
N MET A 357 3.16 15.93 -7.41
CA MET A 357 3.63 16.04 -8.79
C MET A 357 4.80 17.01 -8.86
N GLY A 358 5.82 16.64 -9.61
CA GLY A 358 6.94 17.51 -9.92
C GLY A 358 6.58 18.62 -10.92
N PRO A 359 7.56 19.46 -11.30
CA PRO A 359 7.45 20.35 -12.45
C PRO A 359 6.98 19.56 -13.68
N ASP A 360 6.19 20.17 -14.55
CA ASP A 360 5.59 19.53 -15.74
C ASP A 360 4.64 18.34 -15.43
N ARG A 361 4.15 18.25 -14.19
CA ARG A 361 3.26 17.18 -13.71
C ARG A 361 3.91 15.79 -13.75
N GLU A 362 5.23 15.72 -13.75
CA GLU A 362 5.95 14.46 -13.69
C GLU A 362 5.80 13.81 -12.30
N THR A 363 5.73 12.49 -12.27
CA THR A 363 5.77 11.69 -11.05
C THR A 363 6.83 10.60 -11.18
N MET A 364 7.22 9.98 -10.06
CA MET A 364 8.05 8.78 -10.13
C MET A 364 7.24 7.62 -10.73
N GLY A 365 7.87 6.88 -11.64
CA GLY A 365 7.36 5.61 -12.15
C GLY A 365 8.01 4.42 -11.47
N MET A 366 7.52 3.23 -11.81
CA MET A 366 8.10 1.97 -11.34
C MET A 366 9.46 1.65 -11.94
N LEU A 367 10.13 0.81 -11.22
CA LEU A 367 11.35 0.07 -11.45
C LEU A 367 11.63 -0.56 -12.78
N PRO A 368 12.90 -0.85 -12.98
CA PRO A 368 14.00 0.05 -12.70
C PRO A 368 13.87 1.14 -13.73
N LEU A 369 13.62 2.33 -13.28
CA LEU A 369 13.74 3.44 -14.20
C LEU A 369 15.17 3.42 -14.69
N LYS A 370 15.38 2.97 -15.91
CA LYS A 370 16.59 3.36 -16.60
C LYS A 370 16.67 4.88 -16.47
N PRO A 371 17.87 5.45 -16.22
CA PRO A 371 18.02 6.91 -16.07
C PRO A 371 17.31 7.71 -17.17
N GLU A 372 17.22 7.15 -18.37
CA GLU A 372 16.53 7.75 -19.51
C GLU A 372 14.99 7.79 -19.39
N ASN A 373 14.40 6.98 -18.52
CA ASN A 373 12.94 6.87 -18.30
C ASN A 373 12.49 7.49 -16.97
N GLY A 374 13.42 8.02 -16.17
CA GLY A 374 13.12 8.74 -14.94
C GLY A 374 12.54 10.13 -15.20
N PRO A 375 11.99 10.81 -14.17
CA PRO A 375 11.56 12.19 -14.29
C PRO A 375 12.73 13.06 -14.72
N LYS A 376 12.49 13.94 -15.68
CA LYS A 376 13.51 14.90 -16.20
C LYS A 376 13.88 15.94 -15.17
N ASN A 377 12.94 16.23 -14.26
CA ASN A 377 13.10 17.20 -13.19
C ASN A 377 13.10 16.49 -11.83
N PRO A 378 13.83 17.02 -10.83
CA PRO A 378 13.71 16.55 -9.47
C PRO A 378 12.26 16.66 -8.99
N ILE A 379 11.71 15.55 -8.49
CA ILE A 379 10.34 15.49 -7.99
C ILE A 379 10.28 15.78 -6.49
N PRO A 380 9.15 16.28 -5.95
CA PRO A 380 8.96 16.38 -4.51
C PRO A 380 8.76 14.99 -3.90
N TYR A 381 9.13 14.82 -2.65
CA TYR A 381 8.97 13.58 -1.89
C TYR A 381 8.76 13.86 -0.41
N HIS A 382 8.15 12.91 0.30
CA HIS A 382 8.08 12.94 1.75
C HIS A 382 9.43 12.53 2.35
N THR A 383 9.74 13.11 3.48
CA THR A 383 10.89 12.72 4.32
C THR A 383 10.60 13.14 5.76
N GLY A 384 11.46 12.75 6.67
CA GLY A 384 11.30 13.11 8.06
C GLY A 384 12.58 12.91 8.86
N ALA A 385 12.56 13.33 10.09
CA ALA A 385 13.64 13.09 11.04
C ALA A 385 13.09 13.01 12.48
N LYS A 386 13.78 12.26 13.33
CA LYS A 386 13.53 12.32 14.76
C LYS A 386 13.81 13.73 15.25
N ASN A 387 12.82 14.34 15.88
CA ASN A 387 12.98 15.65 16.49
C ASN A 387 13.47 15.47 17.93
N GLU A 388 14.74 15.76 18.20
CA GLU A 388 15.35 15.65 19.53
C GLU A 388 14.70 16.55 20.57
N PHE A 389 13.86 17.51 20.17
CA PHE A 389 13.23 18.50 21.02
C PHE A 389 11.73 18.25 21.29
N ALA A 390 11.15 17.18 20.74
CA ALA A 390 9.75 16.83 20.96
C ALA A 390 9.62 15.41 21.57
N GLU A 391 8.85 15.29 22.63
CA GLU A 391 8.48 13.97 23.17
C GLU A 391 7.74 13.16 22.10
N GLY A 392 8.34 12.06 21.66
CA GLY A 392 7.80 11.20 20.63
C GLY A 392 8.20 11.52 19.17
N GLY A 393 8.94 12.42 18.92
CA GLY A 393 9.82 13.17 18.11
C GLY A 393 10.06 12.81 16.67
N TYR A 394 9.10 12.36 15.85
CA TYR A 394 9.29 12.33 14.39
C TYR A 394 8.55 13.51 13.74
N ARG A 395 9.26 14.29 12.92
CA ARG A 395 8.67 15.36 12.12
C ARG A 395 8.83 15.03 10.65
N SER A 396 7.73 14.95 9.93
CA SER A 396 7.70 14.74 8.49
C SER A 396 7.52 16.05 7.74
N TRP A 397 7.98 16.09 6.48
CA TRP A 397 7.75 17.22 5.55
C TRP A 397 7.81 16.75 4.11
N ILE A 398 7.31 17.57 3.19
CA ILE A 398 7.56 17.40 1.77
C ILE A 398 8.81 18.21 1.43
N GLU A 399 9.80 17.56 0.84
CA GLU A 399 11.05 18.14 0.37
C GLU A 399 11.02 18.35 -1.14
N ASN A 400 11.90 19.18 -1.64
CA ASN A 400 12.17 19.37 -3.08
C ASN A 400 10.98 19.93 -3.88
N LEU A 401 10.16 20.78 -3.27
CA LEU A 401 9.09 21.52 -3.95
C LEU A 401 9.68 22.64 -4.80
N ARG A 402 9.71 22.46 -6.12
CA ARG A 402 10.26 23.41 -7.09
C ARG A 402 9.15 24.09 -7.89
N PRO A 403 9.37 25.25 -8.52
CA PRO A 403 8.39 25.91 -9.37
C PRO A 403 7.80 24.98 -10.41
N GLY A 404 6.46 24.94 -10.49
CA GLY A 404 5.69 24.00 -11.29
C GLY A 404 5.28 22.72 -10.56
N ALA A 405 5.88 22.39 -9.42
CA ALA A 405 5.42 21.26 -8.60
C ALA A 405 4.04 21.56 -7.98
N VAL A 406 3.29 20.49 -7.73
CA VAL A 406 1.97 20.55 -7.07
C VAL A 406 1.88 19.48 -6.00
N PHE A 407 1.35 19.85 -4.85
CA PHE A 407 0.95 18.93 -3.80
C PHE A 407 -0.49 19.23 -3.38
N GLY A 408 -1.27 18.17 -3.07
CA GLY A 408 -2.70 18.32 -2.87
C GLY A 408 -3.28 17.37 -1.85
N PHE A 409 -4.42 17.80 -1.29
CA PHE A 409 -5.13 17.18 -0.18
C PHE A 409 -6.61 17.02 -0.53
N LYS A 410 -7.14 15.83 -0.40
CA LYS A 410 -8.55 15.53 -0.67
C LYS A 410 -9.13 14.77 0.53
N TYR A 411 -10.16 15.21 1.17
CA TYR A 411 -10.89 16.46 1.06
C TYR A 411 -10.85 17.17 2.41
N LEU A 412 -10.93 18.50 2.40
CA LEU A 412 -11.02 19.30 3.61
C LEU A 412 -12.41 19.93 3.73
N ASP A 413 -13.00 19.88 4.92
CA ASP A 413 -14.26 20.53 5.26
C ASP A 413 -13.97 21.85 5.97
N PHE A 414 -14.30 22.95 5.31
CA PHE A 414 -14.14 24.31 5.80
C PHE A 414 -15.26 24.73 6.75
N GLY A 415 -16.30 23.91 6.89
CA GLY A 415 -17.44 24.22 7.74
C GLY A 415 -18.16 25.50 7.30
N ASP A 416 -18.46 26.38 8.28
CA ASP A 416 -19.18 27.60 8.02
C ASP A 416 -18.33 28.67 7.30
N SER A 417 -17.02 28.76 7.62
CA SER A 417 -16.10 29.67 6.94
C SER A 417 -14.67 29.49 7.42
N ALA A 418 -13.71 29.58 6.49
CA ALA A 418 -12.30 29.89 6.77
C ALA A 418 -11.82 30.94 5.78
N SER A 419 -10.96 31.86 6.23
CA SER A 419 -10.48 33.00 5.44
C SER A 419 -9.00 33.31 5.64
N HIS A 420 -8.29 32.45 6.35
CA HIS A 420 -6.87 32.60 6.64
C HIS A 420 -6.16 31.23 6.56
N LEU A 421 -4.95 31.21 5.99
CA LEU A 421 -4.11 30.02 5.90
C LEU A 421 -2.76 30.33 6.56
N THR A 422 -2.31 29.40 7.38
CA THR A 422 -0.93 29.37 7.90
C THR A 422 -0.23 28.12 7.39
N MET A 423 1.00 28.25 6.93
CA MET A 423 1.87 27.14 6.53
C MET A 423 3.24 27.30 7.16
N THR A 424 3.88 26.20 7.50
CA THR A 424 5.28 26.19 7.93
C THR A 424 6.17 25.74 6.76
N LEU A 425 6.90 26.68 6.21
CA LEU A 425 7.75 26.51 5.03
C LEU A 425 9.23 26.77 5.33
N ARG A 426 10.10 26.26 4.49
CA ARG A 426 11.54 26.53 4.47
C ARG A 426 12.00 26.65 3.03
N GLY A 427 12.98 27.50 2.75
CA GLY A 427 13.54 27.70 1.41
C GLY A 427 13.20 29.07 0.82
N THR A 428 13.27 29.17 -0.50
CA THR A 428 12.95 30.39 -1.26
C THR A 428 11.92 30.09 -2.33
N GLY A 429 10.88 30.95 -2.45
CA GLY A 429 9.81 30.82 -3.43
C GLY A 429 8.44 31.15 -2.86
N ALA A 430 7.38 30.71 -3.53
CA ALA A 430 6.00 30.89 -3.06
C ALA A 430 5.13 29.68 -3.40
N VAL A 431 4.02 29.54 -2.69
CA VAL A 431 2.95 28.56 -2.96
C VAL A 431 1.65 29.29 -3.26
N SER A 432 0.95 28.84 -4.29
CA SER A 432 -0.37 29.35 -4.71
C SER A 432 -1.44 28.34 -4.31
N LEU A 433 -2.39 28.77 -3.46
CA LEU A 433 -3.56 27.99 -3.05
C LEU A 433 -4.59 27.94 -4.18
N ARG A 434 -5.10 26.74 -4.47
CA ARG A 434 -6.15 26.46 -5.47
C ARG A 434 -7.14 25.46 -4.90
N LEU A 435 -8.39 25.51 -5.36
CA LEU A 435 -9.47 24.64 -4.90
C LEU A 435 -10.00 23.77 -6.04
N ASP A 436 -10.32 22.53 -5.72
CA ASP A 436 -11.00 21.51 -6.52
C ASP A 436 -10.23 21.04 -7.76
N ASP A 437 -9.43 21.89 -8.36
CA ASP A 437 -8.56 21.56 -9.50
C ASP A 437 -7.21 22.27 -9.36
N PRO A 438 -6.08 21.57 -9.60
CA PRO A 438 -4.76 22.15 -9.51
C PRO A 438 -4.49 23.26 -10.54
N ASP A 439 -5.32 23.36 -11.58
CA ASP A 439 -5.25 24.39 -12.62
C ASP A 439 -6.32 25.48 -12.47
N SER A 440 -7.13 25.44 -11.39
CA SER A 440 -8.10 26.47 -11.07
C SER A 440 -7.44 27.83 -10.75
N GLY A 441 -8.25 28.88 -10.64
CA GLY A 441 -7.77 30.23 -10.27
C GLY A 441 -7.10 30.26 -8.90
N GLU A 442 -6.07 31.10 -8.75
CA GLU A 442 -5.41 31.34 -7.46
C GLU A 442 -6.39 31.95 -6.45
N VAL A 443 -6.43 31.38 -5.25
CA VAL A 443 -7.20 31.88 -4.10
C VAL A 443 -6.34 32.79 -3.22
N ALA A 444 -5.11 32.36 -2.95
CA ALA A 444 -4.12 33.09 -2.17
C ALA A 444 -2.70 32.64 -2.54
N ALA A 445 -1.71 33.44 -2.21
CA ALA A 445 -0.31 33.07 -2.35
C ALA A 445 0.47 33.37 -1.05
N LEU A 446 1.41 32.50 -0.70
CA LEU A 446 2.28 32.63 0.46
C LEU A 446 3.73 32.59 -0.03
N SER A 447 4.56 33.51 0.41
CA SER A 447 5.98 33.56 0.03
C SER A 447 6.87 33.23 1.22
N VAL A 448 7.99 32.57 0.96
CA VAL A 448 9.02 32.26 1.95
C VAL A 448 10.39 32.61 1.37
N ASP A 449 11.23 33.19 2.22
CA ASP A 449 12.67 33.39 1.99
C ASP A 449 13.39 33.17 3.33
N SER A 450 13.58 31.91 3.66
CA SER A 450 14.16 31.51 4.97
C SER A 450 14.86 30.17 4.87
N GLY A 451 16.10 30.10 5.31
CA GLY A 451 16.85 28.85 5.45
C GLY A 451 16.38 27.99 6.64
N ALA A 452 15.57 28.55 7.55
CA ALA A 452 14.94 27.84 8.67
C ALA A 452 13.43 27.72 8.45
N TRP A 453 12.79 26.79 9.18
CA TRP A 453 11.34 26.70 9.21
C TRP A 453 10.70 28.00 9.68
N ALA A 454 9.81 28.56 8.89
CA ALA A 454 9.11 29.81 9.15
C ALA A 454 7.61 29.65 8.91
N ALA A 455 6.80 30.12 9.84
CA ALA A 455 5.36 30.25 9.65
C ALA A 455 5.09 31.44 8.72
N VAL A 456 4.39 31.17 7.64
CA VAL A 456 3.90 32.17 6.68
C VAL A 456 2.40 32.10 6.57
N SER A 457 1.73 33.20 6.28
CA SER A 457 0.27 33.21 6.22
C SER A 457 -0.26 34.13 5.12
N ALA A 458 -1.50 33.86 4.71
CA ALA A 458 -2.23 34.70 3.76
C ALA A 458 -3.73 34.73 4.11
N ASP A 459 -4.33 35.89 3.91
CA ASP A 459 -5.80 36.05 3.96
C ASP A 459 -6.41 35.86 2.57
N PHE A 460 -7.64 35.36 2.54
CA PHE A 460 -8.41 35.15 1.30
C PHE A 460 -9.91 35.36 1.54
N LYS A 461 -10.68 35.34 0.47
CA LYS A 461 -12.13 35.39 0.58
C LYS A 461 -12.67 34.15 1.29
N PRO A 462 -13.66 34.27 2.19
CA PRO A 462 -14.19 33.13 2.92
C PRO A 462 -14.51 31.93 2.02
N ILE A 463 -14.00 30.77 2.41
CA ILE A 463 -14.28 29.45 1.80
C ILE A 463 -15.19 28.69 2.76
N THR A 464 -16.19 27.98 2.24
CA THR A 464 -17.17 27.18 3.00
C THR A 464 -17.34 25.81 2.35
N GLY A 465 -17.77 24.81 3.13
CA GLY A 465 -18.07 23.47 2.61
C GLY A 465 -16.82 22.61 2.36
N VAL A 466 -16.95 21.62 1.51
CA VAL A 466 -15.92 20.59 1.28
C VAL A 466 -15.22 20.85 -0.04
N HIS A 467 -13.89 20.91 0.01
CA HIS A 467 -13.04 21.13 -1.16
C HIS A 467 -11.81 20.21 -1.18
N ALA A 468 -11.36 19.89 -2.37
CA ALA A 468 -9.98 19.47 -2.59
C ALA A 468 -9.07 20.71 -2.58
N VAL A 469 -7.93 20.61 -1.93
CA VAL A 469 -6.97 21.70 -1.78
C VAL A 469 -5.68 21.37 -2.50
N TYR A 470 -5.22 22.30 -3.34
CA TYR A 470 -3.97 22.15 -4.07
C TYR A 470 -3.06 23.35 -3.83
N PHE A 471 -1.77 23.08 -3.71
CA PHE A 471 -0.73 24.08 -3.65
C PHE A 471 0.19 23.92 -4.85
N SER A 472 0.24 24.95 -5.71
CA SER A 472 1.18 25.03 -6.84
C SER A 472 2.37 25.88 -6.44
N VAL A 473 3.57 25.37 -6.64
CA VAL A 473 4.81 26.11 -6.34
C VAL A 473 5.11 27.09 -7.46
N ILE A 474 5.36 28.34 -7.11
CA ILE A 474 5.69 29.43 -8.02
C ILE A 474 6.99 30.10 -7.60
N GLY A 475 7.75 30.61 -8.57
CA GLY A 475 9.04 31.24 -8.32
C GLY A 475 9.97 31.21 -9.52
N SER A 476 11.25 31.47 -9.29
CA SER A 476 12.31 31.34 -10.28
C SER A 476 12.88 29.92 -10.32
N ALA A 477 13.60 29.60 -11.38
CA ALA A 477 14.10 28.23 -11.62
C ALA A 477 15.01 27.67 -10.49
N ASP A 478 15.68 28.55 -9.74
CA ASP A 478 16.56 28.17 -8.63
C ASP A 478 15.82 28.03 -7.29
N ASP A 479 14.54 28.43 -7.23
CA ASP A 479 13.76 28.37 -6.00
C ASP A 479 13.45 26.92 -5.61
N LYS A 480 13.44 26.68 -4.30
CA LYS A 480 13.15 25.39 -3.71
C LYS A 480 12.54 25.59 -2.34
N ILE A 481 11.44 24.95 -2.10
CA ILE A 481 10.68 25.00 -0.85
C ILE A 481 10.58 23.60 -0.25
N ALA A 482 10.48 23.54 1.08
CA ALA A 482 9.98 22.40 1.83
C ALA A 482 8.78 22.85 2.67
N CYS A 483 7.82 21.94 2.91
CA CYS A 483 6.60 22.20 3.69
C CYS A 483 6.39 21.11 4.74
N THR A 484 6.22 21.51 6.02
CA THR A 484 6.00 20.56 7.11
C THR A 484 4.54 20.46 7.54
N ASP A 485 3.81 21.57 7.62
CA ASP A 485 2.43 21.60 8.10
C ASP A 485 1.64 22.81 7.54
N PHE A 486 0.33 22.71 7.63
CA PHE A 486 -0.60 23.78 7.27
C PHE A 486 -1.86 23.74 8.14
N GLN A 487 -2.56 24.88 8.25
CA GLN A 487 -3.83 25.03 8.95
C GLN A 487 -4.63 26.18 8.34
N PHE A 488 -5.92 25.95 8.18
CA PHE A 488 -6.89 27.01 7.84
C PHE A 488 -7.58 27.56 9.09
N HIS A 489 -7.95 28.85 9.06
CA HIS A 489 -8.60 29.54 10.15
C HIS A 489 -9.81 30.37 9.68
#